data_a87df5ccf928cb4288dfc27236ab7dfe
#
_entry.id   a87df5ccf928cb4288dfc27236ab7dfe
#
_cell.length_a   1.000
_cell.length_b   1.000
_cell.length_c   1.000
_cell.angle_alpha   90.00
_cell.angle_beta   90.00
_cell.angle_gamma   90.00
#
_symmetry.space_group_name_H-M   'P 1'
#
loop_
_entity.id
_entity.type
_entity.pdbx_description
1 polymer ?
#
loop_
_entity_poly.entity_id
_entity_poly.type
_entity_poly.pdbx_seq_one_letter_code
_entity_poly.pdbx_strand_id
1 'polypeptide(L)'
;MLDYTNVKHVEKEGAFLKKDTGLEHVVHKFDNLYDGIKKEAERYGDKVRYYYHENGEEKTFTYNDMKTHVDYIAAGLTRLGVDGKFTCVTGDTHPDYVAVYEAVASTNGVIIPLDKDISNEQFTGFMQFCNTEVVFYTASQQKKINACLSELSLVKYFIAIGADGSDFPNDPRFMSFAHFFEVGKLAYEEEDIRPAERNVPDMDKMCAIIFTSGTTGTSKGVMLSQKNLVTATLDSNAIIDCKEDDMFVSVLPIHHTYEFTCSQLALPNAGASTAINDSIKNTLRNFAKYKPTALILVPLYVETMYKKIWAEIDKKGKRKMVRAAMKMSDALLKVGVDIRRKIFKEIHDAFGGRLKYIVCGGAPLRPELVKDFDSFGINICEGYGITECSPLISCNPKGW
;
A
#
# COMPACT_ATOMS: atom_id res chain seq x y z
N MET A 1 -12.43 -8.41 21.51
CA MET A 1 -11.07 -8.16 22.02
C MET A 1 -10.42 -9.52 22.17
N LEU A 2 -9.50 -9.88 21.30
CA LEU A 2 -8.76 -11.14 21.42
C LEU A 2 -7.88 -11.02 22.67
N ASP A 3 -7.99 -12.02 23.53
CA ASP A 3 -7.17 -12.09 24.75
C ASP A 3 -5.74 -12.49 24.35
N TYR A 4 -4.86 -11.51 24.26
CA TYR A 4 -3.44 -11.71 23.95
C TYR A 4 -2.63 -12.26 25.14
N THR A 5 -3.24 -12.52 26.28
CA THR A 5 -2.54 -12.95 27.51
C THR A 5 -2.00 -14.38 27.42
N ASN A 6 -2.51 -15.21 26.51
CA ASN A 6 -2.09 -16.59 26.32
C ASN A 6 -1.10 -16.84 25.15
N VAL A 7 -0.69 -15.78 24.45
CA VAL A 7 0.30 -15.89 23.39
C VAL A 7 1.70 -15.92 24.02
N LYS A 8 2.35 -17.07 24.04
CA LYS A 8 3.76 -17.17 24.45
C LYS A 8 4.62 -16.46 23.40
N HIS A 9 4.98 -15.22 23.68
CA HIS A 9 5.92 -14.46 22.89
C HIS A 9 7.34 -14.94 23.18
N VAL A 10 8.04 -15.36 22.14
CA VAL A 10 9.49 -15.56 22.21
C VAL A 10 10.12 -14.33 21.56
N GLU A 11 10.68 -13.44 22.36
CA GLU A 11 11.52 -12.34 21.86
C GLU A 11 12.88 -12.88 21.47
N LYS A 12 13.26 -12.75 20.21
CA LYS A 12 14.61 -12.97 19.74
C LYS A 12 15.01 -11.84 18.82
N GLU A 13 15.97 -11.04 19.24
CA GLU A 13 16.56 -9.96 18.41
C GLU A 13 15.55 -8.92 17.87
N GLY A 14 14.59 -8.48 18.70
CA GLY A 14 13.60 -7.47 18.30
C GLY A 14 12.50 -7.96 17.37
N ALA A 15 12.31 -9.27 17.24
CA ALA A 15 11.27 -9.90 16.44
C ALA A 15 10.30 -10.71 17.29
N PHE A 16 9.04 -10.83 16.86
CA PHE A 16 8.05 -11.74 17.44
C PHE A 16 8.01 -13.06 16.67
N LEU A 17 8.09 -14.19 17.39
CA LEU A 17 7.74 -15.50 16.86
C LEU A 17 6.35 -15.89 17.38
N LYS A 18 5.39 -16.08 16.49
CA LYS A 18 4.03 -16.53 16.84
C LYS A 18 3.95 -18.05 16.70
N LYS A 19 3.91 -18.78 17.82
CA LYS A 19 3.86 -20.25 17.81
C LYS A 19 2.48 -20.87 17.66
N ASP A 20 1.40 -20.15 18.02
CA ASP A 20 0.09 -20.75 18.21
C ASP A 20 -0.74 -20.98 16.93
N THR A 21 -0.30 -20.45 15.78
CA THR A 21 -1.00 -20.64 14.49
C THR A 21 -0.35 -21.70 13.60
N GLY A 22 0.73 -22.35 14.07
CA GLY A 22 1.57 -23.21 13.21
C GLY A 22 2.38 -22.44 12.17
N LEU A 23 2.33 -21.11 12.20
CA LEU A 23 3.06 -20.20 11.33
C LEU A 23 4.23 -19.61 12.13
N GLU A 24 5.39 -20.22 12.03
CA GLU A 24 6.64 -19.63 12.56
C GLU A 24 7.16 -18.60 11.56
N HIS A 25 6.94 -17.30 11.82
CA HIS A 25 7.54 -16.22 11.05
C HIS A 25 7.95 -15.05 11.94
N VAL A 26 8.95 -14.33 11.47
CA VAL A 26 9.53 -13.20 12.18
C VAL A 26 8.80 -11.92 11.83
N VAL A 27 8.29 -11.20 12.84
CA VAL A 27 7.74 -9.85 12.69
C VAL A 27 8.75 -8.86 13.23
N HIS A 28 9.25 -7.99 12.37
CA HIS A 28 10.17 -6.93 12.75
C HIS A 28 9.44 -5.79 13.44
N LYS A 29 9.74 -5.57 14.72
CA LYS A 29 9.15 -4.48 15.52
C LYS A 29 9.77 -3.14 15.18
N PHE A 30 8.92 -2.12 15.19
CA PHE A 30 9.32 -0.72 15.19
C PHE A 30 8.37 0.09 16.09
N ASP A 31 8.87 1.20 16.62
CA ASP A 31 8.16 1.96 17.68
C ASP A 31 7.27 3.06 17.10
N ASN A 32 7.64 3.62 15.94
CA ASN A 32 6.89 4.64 15.20
C ASN A 32 7.19 4.51 13.69
N LEU A 33 6.46 5.22 12.85
CA LEU A 33 6.61 5.09 11.38
C LEU A 33 8.05 5.39 10.91
N TYR A 34 8.69 6.42 11.43
CA TYR A 34 10.06 6.74 11.04
C TYR A 34 11.08 5.70 11.51
N ASP A 35 10.91 5.15 12.72
CA ASP A 35 11.72 4.03 13.21
C ASP A 35 11.59 2.79 12.31
N GLY A 36 10.38 2.55 11.78
CA GLY A 36 10.14 1.52 10.77
C GLY A 36 10.97 1.74 9.52
N ILE A 37 10.87 2.92 8.90
CA ILE A 37 11.60 3.30 7.69
C ILE A 37 13.12 3.19 7.90
N LYS A 38 13.62 3.67 9.03
CA LYS A 38 15.05 3.60 9.39
C LYS A 38 15.51 2.15 9.48
N LYS A 39 14.80 1.30 10.21
CA LYS A 39 15.12 -0.12 10.37
C LYS A 39 15.01 -0.89 9.06
N GLU A 40 14.07 -0.54 8.18
CA GLU A 40 13.95 -1.11 6.84
C GLU A 40 15.16 -0.75 5.97
N ALA A 41 15.59 0.52 5.96
CA ALA A 41 16.78 0.95 5.24
C ALA A 41 18.07 0.27 5.79
N GLU A 42 18.19 0.14 7.11
CA GLU A 42 19.33 -0.55 7.76
C GLU A 42 19.39 -2.04 7.38
N ARG A 43 18.24 -2.72 7.22
CA ARG A 43 18.20 -4.16 6.91
C ARG A 43 18.35 -4.44 5.43
N TYR A 44 17.70 -3.65 4.59
CA TYR A 44 17.51 -3.99 3.17
C TYR A 44 18.28 -3.07 2.22
N GLY A 45 18.74 -1.90 2.68
CA GLY A 45 19.65 -1.01 1.96
C GLY A 45 19.24 -0.70 0.53
N ASP A 46 20.09 -1.08 -0.41
CA ASP A 46 19.90 -0.84 -1.84
C ASP A 46 18.99 -1.88 -2.54
N LYS A 47 18.36 -2.76 -1.76
CA LYS A 47 17.33 -3.64 -2.31
C LYS A 47 16.18 -2.81 -2.86
N VAL A 48 15.63 -3.24 -4.01
CA VAL A 48 14.49 -2.55 -4.65
C VAL A 48 13.24 -2.73 -3.80
N ARG A 49 12.69 -1.61 -3.28
CA ARG A 49 11.39 -1.55 -2.62
C ARG A 49 10.28 -1.45 -3.66
N TYR A 50 10.46 -0.57 -4.69
CA TYR A 50 9.48 -0.38 -5.76
C TYR A 50 10.07 -0.51 -7.16
N TYR A 51 9.29 -1.16 -8.04
CA TYR A 51 9.38 -1.05 -9.49
C TYR A 51 8.21 -0.19 -9.96
N TYR A 52 8.46 0.86 -10.73
CA TYR A 52 7.42 1.77 -11.20
C TYR A 52 7.75 2.31 -12.60
N HIS A 53 6.78 2.96 -13.24
CA HIS A 53 6.98 3.60 -14.53
C HIS A 53 6.81 5.10 -14.38
N GLU A 54 7.76 5.84 -14.97
CA GLU A 54 7.71 7.29 -15.06
C GLU A 54 8.14 7.69 -16.47
N ASN A 55 7.34 8.54 -17.14
CA ASN A 55 7.58 8.97 -18.54
C ASN A 55 7.76 7.80 -19.54
N GLY A 56 7.08 6.68 -19.29
CA GLY A 56 7.14 5.48 -20.13
C GLY A 56 8.34 4.56 -19.87
N GLU A 57 9.23 4.93 -18.99
CA GLU A 57 10.40 4.14 -18.60
C GLU A 57 10.17 3.46 -17.23
N GLU A 58 10.69 2.23 -17.12
CA GLU A 58 10.73 1.54 -15.81
C GLU A 58 11.87 2.09 -14.98
N LYS A 59 11.54 2.42 -13.72
CA LYS A 59 12.47 2.86 -12.71
C LYS A 59 12.39 1.97 -11.48
N THR A 60 13.42 2.03 -10.67
CA THR A 60 13.48 1.36 -9.36
C THR A 60 13.63 2.40 -8.26
N PHE A 61 13.16 2.02 -7.07
CA PHE A 61 13.24 2.83 -5.87
C PHE A 61 13.62 1.89 -4.72
N THR A 62 14.71 2.14 -4.04
CA THR A 62 15.27 1.26 -3.00
C THR A 62 14.72 1.60 -1.61
N TYR A 63 15.07 0.79 -0.62
CA TYR A 63 14.79 1.09 0.78
C TYR A 63 15.58 2.31 1.27
N ASN A 64 16.82 2.47 0.82
CA ASN A 64 17.63 3.66 1.09
C ASN A 64 17.04 4.92 0.46
N ASP A 65 16.51 4.83 -0.77
CA ASP A 65 15.82 5.93 -1.41
C ASP A 65 14.60 6.37 -0.59
N MET A 66 13.81 5.42 -0.07
CA MET A 66 12.65 5.74 0.77
C MET A 66 13.05 6.55 2.01
N LYS A 67 14.06 6.10 2.74
CA LYS A 67 14.56 6.83 3.90
C LYS A 67 15.02 8.23 3.53
N THR A 68 15.83 8.35 2.46
CA THR A 68 16.34 9.62 1.97
C THR A 68 15.20 10.58 1.57
N HIS A 69 14.19 10.08 0.86
CA HIS A 69 13.05 10.87 0.43
C HIS A 69 12.23 11.36 1.63
N VAL A 70 11.98 10.50 2.61
CA VAL A 70 11.26 10.88 3.84
C VAL A 70 12.03 11.96 4.61
N ASP A 71 13.36 11.83 4.74
CA ASP A 71 14.20 12.80 5.42
C ASP A 71 14.17 14.18 4.72
N TYR A 72 14.33 14.21 3.40
CA TYR A 72 14.35 15.46 2.64
C TYR A 72 12.96 16.10 2.55
N ILE A 73 11.89 15.30 2.40
CA ILE A 73 10.53 15.83 2.43
C ILE A 73 10.22 16.46 3.77
N ALA A 74 10.56 15.80 4.88
CA ALA A 74 10.34 16.33 6.22
C ALA A 74 11.14 17.62 6.45
N ALA A 75 12.42 17.67 6.05
CA ALA A 75 13.27 18.85 6.14
C ALA A 75 12.72 19.99 5.27
N GLY A 76 12.26 19.70 4.05
CA GLY A 76 11.66 20.67 3.15
C GLY A 76 10.39 21.31 3.70
N LEU A 77 9.49 20.51 4.28
CA LEU A 77 8.30 21.03 4.95
C LEU A 77 8.64 21.96 6.11
N THR A 78 9.62 21.59 6.92
CA THR A 78 10.12 22.44 8.03
C THR A 78 10.74 23.72 7.49
N ARG A 79 11.59 23.65 6.46
CA ARG A 79 12.24 24.80 5.83
C ARG A 79 11.24 25.81 5.24
N LEU A 80 10.11 25.29 4.72
CA LEU A 80 9.01 26.12 4.20
C LEU A 80 8.06 26.61 5.30
N GLY A 81 8.27 26.24 6.57
CA GLY A 81 7.43 26.65 7.70
C GLY A 81 6.01 26.05 7.66
N VAL A 82 5.89 24.84 7.11
CA VAL A 82 4.61 24.11 6.98
C VAL A 82 4.65 22.71 7.58
N ASP A 83 5.66 22.39 8.36
CA ASP A 83 5.70 21.20 9.19
C ASP A 83 4.56 21.19 10.23
N GLY A 84 4.10 20.01 10.61
CA GLY A 84 2.98 19.87 11.55
C GLY A 84 1.61 20.32 11.01
N LYS A 85 1.51 20.65 9.70
CA LYS A 85 0.28 21.12 9.07
C LYS A 85 -0.53 20.00 8.44
N PHE A 86 -1.79 20.33 8.09
CA PHE A 86 -2.62 19.46 7.29
C PHE A 86 -2.14 19.47 5.84
N THR A 87 -1.71 18.32 5.37
CA THR A 87 -1.12 18.12 4.05
C THR A 87 -1.93 17.11 3.24
N CYS A 88 -2.44 17.51 2.11
CA CYS A 88 -3.10 16.61 1.18
C CYS A 88 -2.07 15.93 0.26
N VAL A 89 -2.34 14.66 -0.09
CA VAL A 89 -1.70 13.99 -1.20
C VAL A 89 -2.75 13.32 -2.09
N THR A 90 -2.66 13.52 -3.41
CA THR A 90 -3.63 12.96 -4.37
C THR A 90 -2.96 12.61 -5.71
N GLY A 91 -3.48 11.60 -6.39
CA GLY A 91 -3.00 11.21 -7.70
C GLY A 91 -2.78 9.72 -7.88
N ASP A 92 -1.94 9.39 -8.85
CA ASP A 92 -1.56 8.00 -9.15
C ASP A 92 -0.59 7.45 -8.10
N THR A 93 -0.59 6.13 -7.92
CA THR A 93 0.37 5.48 -7.04
C THR A 93 1.80 5.73 -7.55
N HIS A 94 2.63 6.29 -6.69
CA HIS A 94 4.02 6.64 -6.98
C HIS A 94 4.87 6.48 -5.71
N PRO A 95 6.16 6.10 -5.78
CA PRO A 95 7.02 6.02 -4.58
C PRO A 95 7.06 7.33 -3.78
N ASP A 96 7.13 8.49 -4.45
CA ASP A 96 7.11 9.79 -3.78
C ASP A 96 5.78 10.10 -3.09
N TYR A 97 4.66 9.57 -3.60
CA TYR A 97 3.38 9.66 -2.89
C TYR A 97 3.48 8.96 -1.53
N VAL A 98 4.07 7.75 -1.50
CA VAL A 98 4.30 6.99 -0.26
C VAL A 98 5.25 7.74 0.65
N ALA A 99 6.37 8.26 0.13
CA ALA A 99 7.36 9.02 0.89
C ALA A 99 6.74 10.29 1.52
N VAL A 100 5.88 11.02 0.79
CA VAL A 100 5.13 12.18 1.33
C VAL A 100 4.22 11.76 2.48
N TYR A 101 3.47 10.67 2.30
CA TYR A 101 2.59 10.17 3.36
C TYR A 101 3.40 9.83 4.62
N GLU A 102 4.45 9.03 4.47
CA GLU A 102 5.31 8.61 5.58
C GLU A 102 6.02 9.81 6.24
N ALA A 103 6.52 10.77 5.47
CA ALA A 103 7.20 11.96 6.01
C ALA A 103 6.26 12.84 6.84
N VAL A 104 5.07 13.15 6.31
CA VAL A 104 4.08 13.98 7.02
C VAL A 104 3.60 13.28 8.30
N ALA A 105 3.25 11.99 8.21
CA ALA A 105 2.77 11.24 9.35
C ALA A 105 3.84 11.05 10.44
N SER A 106 5.13 11.06 10.07
CA SER A 106 6.27 10.90 11.00
C SER A 106 6.67 12.20 11.72
N THR A 107 6.23 13.37 11.26
CA THR A 107 6.69 14.69 11.73
C THR A 107 5.63 15.54 12.43
N ASN A 108 4.65 14.96 13.08
CA ASN A 108 3.50 15.63 13.72
C ASN A 108 2.53 16.32 12.74
N GLY A 109 2.69 16.19 11.44
CA GLY A 109 1.72 16.60 10.43
C GLY A 109 0.52 15.67 10.38
N VAL A 110 -0.50 16.08 9.64
CA VAL A 110 -1.68 15.26 9.36
C VAL A 110 -1.81 15.09 7.86
N ILE A 111 -1.63 13.85 7.39
CA ILE A 111 -1.77 13.54 5.97
C ILE A 111 -3.24 13.27 5.61
N ILE A 112 -3.66 13.77 4.46
CA ILE A 112 -5.00 13.62 3.91
C ILE A 112 -4.86 13.02 2.51
N PRO A 113 -4.79 11.68 2.39
CA PRO A 113 -4.77 11.04 1.10
C PRO A 113 -6.17 11.08 0.47
N LEU A 114 -6.28 11.70 -0.72
CA LEU A 114 -7.54 11.83 -1.44
C LEU A 114 -7.54 11.01 -2.72
N ASP A 115 -8.70 10.43 -3.01
CA ASP A 115 -8.95 9.77 -4.29
C ASP A 115 -8.79 10.77 -5.45
N LYS A 116 -8.02 10.37 -6.44
CA LYS A 116 -7.78 11.17 -7.64
C LYS A 116 -9.05 11.41 -8.48
N ASP A 117 -10.05 10.56 -8.34
CA ASP A 117 -11.25 10.52 -9.17
C ASP A 117 -12.46 11.23 -8.52
N ILE A 118 -12.33 11.80 -7.30
CA ILE A 118 -13.40 12.61 -6.67
C ILE A 118 -13.71 13.88 -7.49
N SER A 119 -14.94 14.41 -7.34
CA SER A 119 -15.32 15.65 -8.01
C SER A 119 -14.51 16.85 -7.49
N ASN A 120 -14.47 17.93 -8.27
CA ASN A 120 -13.82 19.17 -7.85
C ASN A 120 -14.46 19.74 -6.56
N GLU A 121 -15.79 19.68 -6.47
CA GLU A 121 -16.54 20.14 -5.29
C GLU A 121 -16.18 19.31 -4.03
N GLN A 122 -16.09 17.98 -4.16
CA GLN A 122 -15.64 17.13 -3.04
C GLN A 122 -14.19 17.44 -2.65
N PHE A 123 -13.31 17.61 -3.65
CA PHE A 123 -11.91 17.93 -3.41
C PHE A 123 -11.78 19.26 -2.64
N THR A 124 -12.38 20.37 -3.14
CA THR A 124 -12.31 21.66 -2.47
C THR A 124 -12.98 21.63 -1.09
N GLY A 125 -14.12 20.93 -0.96
CA GLY A 125 -14.82 20.77 0.31
C GLY A 125 -13.95 20.07 1.37
N PHE A 126 -13.24 19.01 1.03
CA PHE A 126 -12.34 18.32 1.98
C PHE A 126 -11.14 19.18 2.35
N MET A 127 -10.56 19.88 1.38
CA MET A 127 -9.44 20.79 1.60
C MET A 127 -9.80 21.92 2.57
N GLN A 128 -10.97 22.53 2.38
CA GLN A 128 -11.49 23.59 3.25
C GLN A 128 -11.87 23.06 4.63
N PHE A 129 -12.56 21.92 4.69
CA PHE A 129 -12.93 21.28 5.96
C PHE A 129 -11.71 20.97 6.84
N CYS A 130 -10.62 20.51 6.24
CA CYS A 130 -9.38 20.20 6.96
C CYS A 130 -8.45 21.41 7.14
N ASN A 131 -8.75 22.59 6.61
CA ASN A 131 -7.84 23.74 6.58
C ASN A 131 -6.46 23.36 6.02
N THR A 132 -6.45 22.66 4.88
CA THR A 132 -5.23 22.13 4.27
C THR A 132 -4.31 23.26 3.78
N GLU A 133 -3.05 23.21 4.18
CA GLU A 133 -2.06 24.24 3.84
C GLU A 133 -1.09 23.81 2.73
N VAL A 134 -0.90 22.50 2.51
CA VAL A 134 0.01 21.92 1.50
C VAL A 134 -0.70 20.86 0.68
N VAL A 135 -0.48 20.85 -0.62
CA VAL A 135 -1.01 19.84 -1.53
C VAL A 135 0.13 19.25 -2.35
N PHE A 136 0.38 17.95 -2.15
CA PHE A 136 1.17 17.15 -3.08
C PHE A 136 0.22 16.46 -4.06
N TYR A 137 0.57 16.45 -5.32
CA TYR A 137 -0.26 15.80 -6.34
C TYR A 137 0.60 15.26 -7.48
N THR A 138 0.18 14.16 -8.11
CA THR A 138 0.84 13.68 -9.32
C THR A 138 0.44 14.52 -10.53
N ALA A 139 1.31 14.62 -11.53
CA ALA A 139 1.08 15.45 -12.73
C ALA A 139 -0.27 15.22 -13.40
N SER A 140 -0.85 14.02 -13.29
CA SER A 140 -2.19 13.69 -13.82
C SER A 140 -3.31 14.54 -13.22
N GLN A 141 -3.11 15.14 -12.03
CA GLN A 141 -4.11 15.97 -11.33
C GLN A 141 -3.98 17.46 -11.63
N GLN A 142 -3.01 17.90 -12.42
CA GLN A 142 -2.76 19.34 -12.69
C GLN A 142 -4.02 20.08 -13.15
N LYS A 143 -4.81 19.49 -14.04
CA LYS A 143 -6.05 20.12 -14.53
C LYS A 143 -7.10 20.31 -13.44
N LYS A 144 -7.24 19.31 -12.53
CA LYS A 144 -8.15 19.41 -11.37
C LYS A 144 -7.70 20.51 -10.43
N ILE A 145 -6.41 20.56 -10.09
CA ILE A 145 -5.84 21.58 -9.21
C ILE A 145 -6.08 22.97 -9.79
N ASN A 146 -5.81 23.18 -11.08
CA ASN A 146 -6.04 24.45 -11.75
C ASN A 146 -7.52 24.88 -11.70
N ALA A 147 -8.45 23.93 -11.89
CA ALA A 147 -9.89 24.21 -11.85
C ALA A 147 -10.41 24.59 -10.45
N CYS A 148 -9.72 24.12 -9.39
CA CYS A 148 -10.10 24.36 -7.99
C CYS A 148 -9.36 25.55 -7.36
N LEU A 149 -8.40 26.16 -8.03
CA LEU A 149 -7.42 27.09 -7.46
C LEU A 149 -8.03 28.29 -6.74
N SER A 150 -9.12 28.86 -7.26
CA SER A 150 -9.82 30.01 -6.64
C SER A 150 -10.46 29.70 -5.30
N GLU A 151 -10.77 28.43 -5.03
CA GLU A 151 -11.40 27.96 -3.79
C GLU A 151 -10.38 27.50 -2.73
N LEU A 152 -9.09 27.42 -3.09
CA LEU A 152 -8.00 26.88 -2.26
C LEU A 152 -7.08 28.00 -1.73
N SER A 153 -7.67 29.04 -1.15
CA SER A 153 -6.93 30.21 -0.66
C SER A 153 -6.03 29.93 0.55
N LEU A 154 -6.33 28.90 1.35
CA LEU A 154 -5.52 28.50 2.50
C LEU A 154 -4.27 27.72 2.12
N VAL A 155 -4.24 27.13 0.91
CA VAL A 155 -3.09 26.36 0.43
C VAL A 155 -1.94 27.29 0.13
N LYS A 156 -0.82 27.06 0.80
CA LYS A 156 0.43 27.82 0.65
C LYS A 156 1.33 27.24 -0.44
N TYR A 157 1.29 25.93 -0.63
CA TYR A 157 2.14 25.23 -1.62
C TYR A 157 1.38 24.13 -2.34
N PHE A 158 1.50 24.15 -3.66
CA PHE A 158 1.11 23.06 -4.57
C PHE A 158 2.38 22.41 -5.13
N ILE A 159 2.65 21.16 -4.76
CA ILE A 159 3.89 20.46 -5.09
C ILE A 159 3.57 19.29 -6.02
N ALA A 160 4.02 19.37 -7.26
CA ALA A 160 3.66 18.43 -8.32
C ALA A 160 4.71 17.32 -8.47
N ILE A 161 4.32 16.07 -8.19
CA ILE A 161 5.12 14.86 -8.37
C ILE A 161 5.11 14.48 -9.86
N GLY A 162 6.30 14.23 -10.43
CA GLY A 162 6.45 13.83 -11.83
C GLY A 162 6.13 14.93 -12.87
N ALA A 163 6.13 16.21 -12.45
CA ALA A 163 5.93 17.36 -13.33
C ALA A 163 7.19 18.21 -13.45
N ASP A 164 7.43 18.76 -14.64
CA ASP A 164 8.56 19.66 -14.91
C ASP A 164 8.22 21.15 -14.70
N GLY A 165 6.95 21.47 -14.45
CA GLY A 165 6.48 22.84 -14.22
C GLY A 165 5.96 23.56 -15.47
N SER A 166 6.03 22.95 -16.65
CA SER A 166 5.60 23.59 -17.91
C SER A 166 4.10 23.92 -17.95
N ASP A 167 3.28 23.13 -17.22
CA ASP A 167 1.81 23.31 -17.17
C ASP A 167 1.33 24.09 -15.91
N PHE A 168 2.24 24.68 -15.15
CA PHE A 168 1.87 25.43 -13.95
C PHE A 168 1.20 26.77 -14.32
N PRO A 169 0.18 27.18 -13.56
CA PRO A 169 -0.36 28.52 -13.67
C PRO A 169 0.68 29.56 -13.20
N ASN A 170 0.50 30.81 -13.59
CA ASN A 170 1.31 31.92 -13.06
C ASN A 170 0.90 32.24 -11.61
N ASP A 171 1.22 31.32 -10.69
CA ASP A 171 0.92 31.41 -9.27
C ASP A 171 2.17 30.94 -8.49
N PRO A 172 2.75 31.80 -7.62
CA PRO A 172 3.99 31.51 -6.91
C PRO A 172 3.87 30.35 -5.90
N ARG A 173 2.67 29.85 -5.63
CA ARG A 173 2.46 28.69 -4.74
C ARG A 173 2.83 27.38 -5.39
N PHE A 174 3.01 27.34 -6.72
CA PHE A 174 3.33 26.10 -7.45
C PHE A 174 4.83 25.86 -7.53
N MET A 175 5.20 24.61 -7.30
CA MET A 175 6.56 24.11 -7.53
C MET A 175 6.57 22.64 -7.96
N SER A 176 7.60 22.24 -8.70
CA SER A 176 7.82 20.83 -8.99
C SER A 176 8.32 20.09 -7.75
N PHE A 177 8.03 18.80 -7.65
CA PHE A 177 8.56 17.97 -6.57
C PHE A 177 10.10 17.94 -6.60
N ALA A 178 10.71 17.94 -7.79
CA ALA A 178 12.17 18.00 -7.91
C ALA A 178 12.76 19.26 -7.28
N HIS A 179 12.14 20.43 -7.49
CA HIS A 179 12.59 21.67 -6.83
C HIS A 179 12.38 21.61 -5.31
N PHE A 180 11.21 21.15 -4.86
CA PHE A 180 10.94 20.97 -3.43
C PHE A 180 11.93 19.98 -2.78
N PHE A 181 12.28 18.90 -3.47
CA PHE A 181 13.22 17.89 -2.99
C PHE A 181 14.62 18.46 -2.82
N GLU A 182 15.09 19.31 -3.75
CA GLU A 182 16.37 20.03 -3.60
C GLU A 182 16.35 21.01 -2.41
N VAL A 183 15.23 21.71 -2.18
CA VAL A 183 15.05 22.55 -0.97
C VAL A 183 15.20 21.70 0.29
N GLY A 184 14.56 20.53 0.33
CA GLY A 184 14.64 19.61 1.45
C GLY A 184 16.04 19.03 1.65
N LYS A 185 16.71 18.67 0.56
CA LYS A 185 18.10 18.18 0.58
C LYS A 185 19.05 19.22 1.19
N LEU A 186 19.01 20.45 0.72
CA LEU A 186 19.85 21.54 1.26
C LEU A 186 19.54 21.76 2.76
N ALA A 187 18.25 21.76 3.14
CA ALA A 187 17.86 21.91 4.52
C ALA A 187 18.43 20.78 5.41
N TYR A 188 18.38 19.54 4.93
CA TYR A 188 18.86 18.38 5.67
C TYR A 188 20.38 18.32 5.75
N GLU A 189 21.08 18.49 4.60
CA GLU A 189 22.53 18.28 4.49
C GLU A 189 23.33 19.49 4.99
N GLU A 190 22.90 20.71 4.69
CA GLU A 190 23.66 21.94 4.98
C GLU A 190 23.15 22.73 6.18
N GLU A 191 21.81 22.73 6.42
CA GLU A 191 21.21 23.50 7.53
C GLU A 191 20.95 22.63 8.78
N ASP A 192 21.26 21.32 8.72
CA ASP A 192 21.04 20.33 9.80
C ASP A 192 19.59 20.24 10.28
N ILE A 193 18.61 20.50 9.41
CA ILE A 193 17.18 20.37 9.68
C ILE A 193 16.77 18.91 9.54
N ARG A 194 16.58 18.20 10.66
CA ARG A 194 16.33 16.76 10.71
C ARG A 194 15.09 16.43 11.55
N PRO A 195 13.89 16.89 11.13
CA PRO A 195 12.70 16.76 11.97
C PRO A 195 12.28 15.30 12.17
N ALA A 196 12.37 14.45 11.15
CA ALA A 196 11.97 13.05 11.27
C ALA A 196 12.91 12.26 12.21
N GLU A 197 14.21 12.54 12.19
CA GLU A 197 15.19 11.89 13.07
C GLU A 197 15.08 12.34 14.53
N ARG A 198 14.78 13.62 14.76
CA ARG A 198 14.82 14.27 16.08
C ARG A 198 13.49 14.32 16.78
N ASN A 199 12.40 14.11 16.03
CA ASN A 199 11.08 14.14 16.59
C ASN A 199 10.77 12.84 17.33
N VAL A 200 10.21 12.97 18.53
CA VAL A 200 9.58 11.85 19.26
C VAL A 200 8.08 12.04 19.10
N PRO A 201 7.44 11.31 18.18
CA PRO A 201 6.03 11.53 17.91
C PRO A 201 5.16 11.11 19.09
N ASP A 202 4.11 11.89 19.35
CA ASP A 202 3.01 11.43 20.21
C ASP A 202 2.22 10.38 19.45
N MET A 203 2.38 9.12 19.84
CA MET A 203 1.79 7.96 19.16
C MET A 203 0.25 7.96 19.17
N ASP A 204 -0.37 8.62 20.12
CA ASP A 204 -1.84 8.74 20.22
C ASP A 204 -2.39 9.95 19.45
N LYS A 205 -1.53 10.86 18.99
CA LYS A 205 -1.92 12.01 18.19
C LYS A 205 -2.32 11.60 16.77
N MET A 206 -3.37 12.27 16.26
CA MET A 206 -3.81 12.10 14.87
C MET A 206 -2.68 12.42 13.88
N CYS A 207 -2.40 11.53 12.95
CA CYS A 207 -1.43 11.71 11.88
C CYS A 207 -2.02 11.53 10.47
N ALA A 208 -3.24 10.99 10.35
CA ALA A 208 -3.92 10.84 9.07
C ALA A 208 -5.42 11.05 9.18
N ILE A 209 -6.04 11.59 8.12
CA ILE A 209 -7.49 11.66 7.93
C ILE A 209 -7.84 10.95 6.63
N ILE A 210 -8.63 9.88 6.74
CA ILE A 210 -9.06 9.09 5.58
C ILE A 210 -10.56 9.31 5.34
N PHE A 211 -10.90 9.89 4.21
CA PHE A 211 -12.31 10.10 3.86
C PHE A 211 -12.96 8.82 3.35
N THR A 212 -14.13 8.49 3.90
CA THR A 212 -14.95 7.35 3.50
C THR A 212 -16.33 7.81 3.07
N SER A 213 -16.95 7.10 2.11
CA SER A 213 -18.35 7.31 1.77
C SER A 213 -19.23 6.90 2.95
N GLY A 214 -19.76 7.88 3.69
CA GLY A 214 -20.64 7.60 4.82
C GLY A 214 -21.94 6.93 4.38
N THR A 215 -22.49 6.03 5.21
CA THR A 215 -23.80 5.38 5.01
C THR A 215 -24.97 6.37 4.92
N THR A 216 -24.76 7.61 5.37
CA THR A 216 -25.74 8.73 5.33
C THR A 216 -25.59 9.62 4.10
N GLY A 217 -24.73 9.26 3.13
CA GLY A 217 -24.46 10.06 1.93
C GLY A 217 -23.46 11.21 2.13
N THR A 218 -23.08 11.53 3.37
CA THR A 218 -22.06 12.53 3.67
C THR A 218 -20.74 11.82 3.97
N SER A 219 -19.68 12.20 3.28
CA SER A 219 -18.33 11.66 3.55
C SER A 219 -17.87 11.97 4.97
N LYS A 220 -17.23 11.00 5.62
CA LYS A 220 -16.69 11.13 6.98
C LYS A 220 -15.16 11.03 6.92
N GLY A 221 -14.47 11.89 7.66
CA GLY A 221 -13.02 11.84 7.84
C GLY A 221 -12.68 10.96 9.06
N VAL A 222 -12.14 9.77 8.80
CA VAL A 222 -11.64 8.87 9.86
C VAL A 222 -10.28 9.34 10.30
N MET A 223 -10.15 9.65 11.60
CA MET A 223 -8.90 10.12 12.21
C MET A 223 -8.08 8.93 12.71
N LEU A 224 -6.85 8.80 12.23
CA LEU A 224 -5.94 7.75 12.62
C LEU A 224 -4.68 8.33 13.26
N SER A 225 -4.20 7.68 14.33
CA SER A 225 -2.93 8.00 14.99
C SER A 225 -1.78 7.13 14.43
N GLN A 226 -0.54 7.50 14.71
CA GLN A 226 0.61 6.64 14.37
C GLN A 226 0.48 5.27 15.04
N LYS A 227 0.00 5.21 16.28
CA LYS A 227 -0.22 3.96 17.00
C LYS A 227 -1.19 3.04 16.25
N ASN A 228 -2.26 3.60 15.66
CA ASN A 228 -3.20 2.82 14.85
C ASN A 228 -2.49 2.20 13.63
N LEU A 229 -1.73 3.00 12.88
CA LEU A 229 -1.03 2.54 11.68
C LEU A 229 0.07 1.51 12.01
N VAL A 230 0.90 1.79 13.02
CA VAL A 230 1.97 0.89 13.47
C VAL A 230 1.40 -0.44 13.95
N THR A 231 0.36 -0.42 14.81
CA THR A 231 -0.27 -1.65 15.32
C THR A 231 -0.84 -2.48 14.18
N ALA A 232 -1.62 -1.86 13.28
CA ALA A 232 -2.21 -2.58 12.14
C ALA A 232 -1.16 -3.15 11.17
N THR A 233 -0.03 -2.45 10.99
CA THR A 233 1.11 -2.94 10.20
C THR A 233 1.73 -4.18 10.82
N LEU A 234 2.04 -4.14 12.11
CA LEU A 234 2.63 -5.27 12.84
C LEU A 234 1.68 -6.47 12.91
N ASP A 235 0.38 -6.22 13.14
CA ASP A 235 -0.65 -7.27 13.15
C ASP A 235 -0.84 -7.90 11.75
N SER A 236 -0.77 -7.11 10.68
CA SER A 236 -0.79 -7.62 9.31
C SER A 236 0.37 -8.57 9.04
N ASN A 237 1.58 -8.19 9.46
CA ASN A 237 2.77 -9.04 9.36
C ASN A 237 2.69 -10.28 10.27
N ALA A 238 2.01 -10.18 11.41
CA ALA A 238 1.83 -11.31 12.32
C ALA A 238 0.88 -12.39 11.76
N ILE A 239 -0.02 -12.03 10.85
CA ILE A 239 -0.99 -12.96 10.25
C ILE A 239 -0.50 -13.50 8.92
N ILE A 240 0.08 -12.64 8.07
CA ILE A 240 0.54 -13.00 6.73
C ILE A 240 2.05 -13.20 6.76
N ASP A 241 2.49 -14.42 6.52
CA ASP A 241 3.91 -14.80 6.41
C ASP A 241 4.48 -14.26 5.09
N CYS A 242 4.77 -12.95 5.09
CA CYS A 242 5.46 -12.27 4.01
C CYS A 242 6.97 -12.41 4.23
N LYS A 243 7.71 -12.65 3.15
CA LYS A 243 9.16 -12.89 3.19
C LYS A 243 9.92 -11.88 2.33
N GLU A 244 11.19 -11.75 2.64
CA GLU A 244 12.08 -10.83 1.92
C GLU A 244 12.16 -11.09 0.41
N ASP A 245 12.03 -12.35 -0.05
CA ASP A 245 12.04 -12.70 -1.47
C ASP A 245 10.65 -12.60 -2.14
N ASP A 246 9.64 -12.13 -1.42
CA ASP A 246 8.31 -11.96 -1.97
C ASP A 246 8.23 -10.72 -2.87
N MET A 247 7.44 -10.87 -3.93
CA MET A 247 7.13 -9.85 -4.91
C MET A 247 5.63 -9.62 -4.96
N PHE A 248 5.23 -8.38 -4.85
CA PHE A 248 3.83 -7.95 -4.97
C PHE A 248 3.61 -7.09 -6.20
N VAL A 249 2.37 -7.00 -6.65
CA VAL A 249 1.94 -6.02 -7.65
C VAL A 249 0.80 -5.21 -7.03
N SER A 250 1.04 -3.92 -6.77
CA SER A 250 0.06 -2.99 -6.21
C SER A 250 -0.94 -2.61 -7.28
N VAL A 251 -2.21 -2.91 -7.06
CA VAL A 251 -3.32 -2.65 -8.01
C VAL A 251 -4.48 -1.89 -7.38
N LEU A 252 -4.49 -1.71 -6.07
CA LEU A 252 -5.55 -1.03 -5.35
C LEU A 252 -5.27 0.47 -5.24
N PRO A 253 -6.30 1.30 -5.04
CA PRO A 253 -6.11 2.75 -4.85
C PRO A 253 -5.36 3.04 -3.56
N ILE A 254 -4.25 3.77 -3.67
CA ILE A 254 -3.31 4.03 -2.57
C ILE A 254 -3.89 4.86 -1.42
N HIS A 255 -4.93 5.66 -1.68
CA HIS A 255 -5.59 6.48 -0.65
C HIS A 255 -6.41 5.67 0.36
N HIS A 256 -6.71 4.39 0.06
CA HIS A 256 -7.41 3.51 0.99
C HIS A 256 -6.46 2.88 2.01
N THR A 257 -6.89 2.81 3.28
CA THR A 257 -6.11 2.19 4.36
C THR A 257 -5.74 0.73 4.07
N TYR A 258 -6.57 -0.01 3.34
CA TYR A 258 -6.29 -1.40 2.98
C TYR A 258 -5.04 -1.51 2.10
N GLU A 259 -4.94 -0.68 1.05
CA GLU A 259 -3.72 -0.64 0.24
C GLU A 259 -2.56 -0.02 1.03
N PHE A 260 -2.79 1.13 1.69
CA PHE A 260 -1.70 1.83 2.33
C PHE A 260 -1.10 1.04 3.49
N THR A 261 -1.90 0.62 4.47
CA THR A 261 -1.38 -0.08 5.67
C THR A 261 -0.94 -1.51 5.36
N CYS A 262 -1.80 -2.30 4.68
CA CYS A 262 -1.50 -3.72 4.48
C CYS A 262 -0.51 -3.98 3.33
N SER A 263 -0.34 -3.01 2.40
CA SER A 263 0.61 -3.14 1.29
C SER A 263 1.81 -2.21 1.49
N GLN A 264 1.60 -0.89 1.58
CA GLN A 264 2.71 0.07 1.53
C GLN A 264 3.52 0.14 2.83
N LEU A 265 2.91 -0.18 3.99
CA LEU A 265 3.62 -0.25 5.27
C LEU A 265 4.01 -1.68 5.66
N ALA A 266 3.11 -2.66 5.52
CA ALA A 266 3.37 -4.01 6.02
C ALA A 266 4.36 -4.81 5.17
N LEU A 267 4.29 -4.72 3.84
CA LEU A 267 5.18 -5.49 2.96
C LEU A 267 6.65 -5.07 3.06
N PRO A 268 6.99 -3.76 3.10
CA PRO A 268 8.36 -3.32 3.30
C PRO A 268 8.97 -3.74 4.62
N ASN A 269 8.20 -3.78 5.71
CA ASN A 269 8.69 -4.25 7.00
C ASN A 269 9.21 -5.70 6.94
N ALA A 270 8.64 -6.53 6.05
CA ALA A 270 9.13 -7.88 5.77
C ALA A 270 10.23 -7.93 4.70
N GLY A 271 10.60 -6.81 4.10
CA GLY A 271 11.62 -6.71 3.05
C GLY A 271 11.14 -7.08 1.64
N ALA A 272 9.84 -7.20 1.41
CA ALA A 272 9.30 -7.52 0.09
C ALA A 272 9.46 -6.38 -0.92
N SER A 273 9.47 -6.71 -2.21
CA SER A 273 9.43 -5.74 -3.29
C SER A 273 8.01 -5.61 -3.85
N THR A 274 7.64 -4.40 -4.28
CA THR A 274 6.34 -4.12 -4.88
C THR A 274 6.50 -3.48 -6.26
N ALA A 275 5.83 -4.04 -7.28
CA ALA A 275 5.70 -3.39 -8.57
C ALA A 275 4.40 -2.57 -8.59
N ILE A 276 4.48 -1.29 -8.88
CA ILE A 276 3.33 -0.40 -9.02
C ILE A 276 2.69 -0.65 -10.39
N ASN A 277 1.40 -1.01 -10.39
CA ASN A 277 0.67 -1.28 -11.61
C ASN A 277 0.30 0.04 -12.30
N ASP A 278 0.79 0.22 -13.51
CA ASP A 278 0.60 1.44 -14.30
C ASP A 278 -0.84 1.64 -14.82
N SER A 279 -1.59 0.55 -15.01
CA SER A 279 -3.01 0.62 -15.36
C SER A 279 -3.72 -0.73 -15.21
N ILE A 280 -5.04 -0.69 -15.03
CA ILE A 280 -5.88 -1.91 -14.96
C ILE A 280 -5.73 -2.77 -16.22
N LYS A 281 -5.54 -2.15 -17.39
CA LYS A 281 -5.35 -2.85 -18.67
C LYS A 281 -4.05 -3.66 -18.70
N ASN A 282 -3.04 -3.19 -18.03
CA ASN A 282 -1.70 -3.78 -18.00
C ASN A 282 -1.49 -4.83 -16.90
N THR A 283 -2.46 -5.03 -16.01
CA THR A 283 -2.33 -5.90 -14.82
C THR A 283 -1.79 -7.29 -15.15
N LEU A 284 -2.34 -7.99 -16.16
CA LEU A 284 -1.87 -9.33 -16.55
C LEU A 284 -0.46 -9.31 -17.13
N ARG A 285 -0.12 -8.26 -17.92
CA ARG A 285 1.24 -8.06 -18.43
C ARG A 285 2.22 -7.88 -17.27
N ASN A 286 1.84 -7.09 -16.27
CA ASN A 286 2.66 -6.84 -15.08
C ASN A 286 2.79 -8.09 -14.23
N PHE A 287 1.75 -8.93 -14.10
CA PHE A 287 1.88 -10.24 -13.45
C PHE A 287 2.88 -11.15 -14.17
N ALA A 288 2.83 -11.22 -15.50
CA ALA A 288 3.78 -12.01 -16.27
C ALA A 288 5.22 -11.49 -16.13
N LYS A 289 5.40 -10.16 -16.07
CA LYS A 289 6.70 -9.49 -15.97
C LYS A 289 7.31 -9.65 -14.57
N TYR A 290 6.58 -9.24 -13.54
CA TYR A 290 7.10 -9.17 -12.17
C TYR A 290 6.92 -10.48 -11.39
N LYS A 291 6.11 -11.41 -11.90
CA LYS A 291 5.90 -12.75 -11.32
C LYS A 291 5.58 -12.70 -9.83
N PRO A 292 4.45 -12.07 -9.44
CA PRO A 292 4.12 -11.89 -8.03
C PRO A 292 4.04 -13.23 -7.30
N THR A 293 4.49 -13.25 -6.06
CA THR A 293 4.38 -14.38 -5.14
C THR A 293 3.11 -14.32 -4.32
N ALA A 294 2.60 -13.08 -4.12
CA ALA A 294 1.34 -12.82 -3.44
C ALA A 294 0.67 -11.56 -4.03
N LEU A 295 -0.64 -11.43 -3.81
CA LEU A 295 -1.44 -10.28 -4.23
C LEU A 295 -2.36 -9.84 -3.10
N ILE A 296 -2.57 -8.51 -2.99
CA ILE A 296 -3.57 -7.89 -2.13
C ILE A 296 -4.68 -7.36 -3.04
N LEU A 297 -5.88 -7.91 -2.90
CA LEU A 297 -6.96 -7.69 -3.85
C LEU A 297 -8.31 -7.46 -3.15
N VAL A 298 -9.28 -6.96 -3.90
CA VAL A 298 -10.70 -6.94 -3.52
C VAL A 298 -11.48 -7.97 -4.35
N PRO A 299 -12.68 -8.42 -3.90
CA PRO A 299 -13.46 -9.46 -4.57
C PRO A 299 -13.67 -9.24 -6.06
N LEU A 300 -13.86 -8.00 -6.50
CA LEU A 300 -14.04 -7.67 -7.93
C LEU A 300 -12.87 -8.13 -8.81
N TYR A 301 -11.63 -7.97 -8.31
CA TYR A 301 -10.44 -8.46 -9.03
C TYR A 301 -10.41 -9.99 -9.08
N VAL A 302 -10.64 -10.65 -7.95
CA VAL A 302 -10.67 -12.12 -7.85
C VAL A 302 -11.74 -12.70 -8.77
N GLU A 303 -12.95 -12.14 -8.77
CA GLU A 303 -14.04 -12.55 -9.66
C GLU A 303 -13.73 -12.36 -11.14
N THR A 304 -13.10 -11.23 -11.47
CA THR A 304 -12.70 -10.92 -12.84
C THR A 304 -11.66 -11.90 -13.34
N MET A 305 -10.64 -12.22 -12.52
CA MET A 305 -9.63 -13.22 -12.85
C MET A 305 -10.25 -14.62 -12.98
N TYR A 306 -11.14 -15.00 -12.06
CA TYR A 306 -11.86 -16.27 -12.12
C TYR A 306 -12.66 -16.41 -13.42
N LYS A 307 -13.43 -15.37 -13.81
CA LYS A 307 -14.18 -15.36 -15.06
C LYS A 307 -13.27 -15.53 -16.28
N LYS A 308 -12.11 -14.86 -16.30
CA LYS A 308 -11.13 -14.97 -17.39
C LYS A 308 -10.53 -16.37 -17.46
N ILE A 309 -10.17 -16.99 -16.33
CA ILE A 309 -9.66 -18.37 -16.27
C ILE A 309 -10.68 -19.33 -16.92
N TRP A 310 -11.94 -19.27 -16.47
CA TRP A 310 -12.96 -20.18 -17.00
C TRP A 310 -13.31 -19.90 -18.47
N ALA A 311 -13.30 -18.65 -18.89
CA ALA A 311 -13.51 -18.31 -20.31
C ALA A 311 -12.43 -18.92 -21.23
N GLU A 312 -11.14 -18.90 -20.79
CA GLU A 312 -10.07 -19.55 -21.55
C GLU A 312 -10.17 -21.08 -21.53
N ILE A 313 -10.59 -21.67 -20.40
CA ILE A 313 -10.84 -23.11 -20.29
C ILE A 313 -11.99 -23.53 -21.24
N ASP A 314 -13.06 -22.75 -21.30
CA ASP A 314 -14.21 -23.00 -22.16
C ASP A 314 -13.86 -22.89 -23.64
N LYS A 315 -13.11 -21.84 -24.00
CA LYS A 315 -12.62 -21.64 -25.37
C LYS A 315 -11.78 -22.84 -25.86
N LYS A 316 -11.08 -23.51 -24.94
CA LYS A 316 -10.30 -24.72 -25.23
C LYS A 316 -11.17 -26.00 -25.14
N GLY A 317 -12.45 -25.93 -24.78
CA GLY A 317 -13.35 -27.09 -24.60
C GLY A 317 -12.97 -28.01 -23.41
N LYS A 318 -12.17 -27.51 -22.46
CA LYS A 318 -11.55 -28.32 -21.40
C LYS A 318 -12.31 -28.29 -20.05
N ARG A 319 -13.50 -27.66 -19.95
CA ARG A 319 -14.21 -27.48 -18.66
C ARG A 319 -14.40 -28.78 -17.88
N LYS A 320 -14.90 -29.84 -18.52
CA LYS A 320 -15.13 -31.13 -17.86
C LYS A 320 -13.82 -31.75 -17.35
N MET A 321 -12.78 -31.68 -18.16
CA MET A 321 -11.43 -32.19 -17.80
C MET A 321 -10.84 -31.45 -16.61
N VAL A 322 -10.90 -30.11 -16.59
CA VAL A 322 -10.40 -29.29 -15.50
C VAL A 322 -11.16 -29.58 -14.20
N ARG A 323 -12.50 -29.67 -14.26
CA ARG A 323 -13.31 -30.04 -13.08
C ARG A 323 -12.99 -31.43 -12.54
N ALA A 324 -12.70 -32.41 -13.39
CA ALA A 324 -12.27 -33.74 -12.98
C ALA A 324 -10.86 -33.69 -12.34
N ALA A 325 -9.95 -32.91 -12.93
CA ALA A 325 -8.59 -32.72 -12.41
C ALA A 325 -8.61 -32.04 -11.02
N MET A 326 -9.48 -31.05 -10.79
CA MET A 326 -9.68 -30.43 -9.46
C MET A 326 -10.07 -31.48 -8.41
N LYS A 327 -11.13 -32.28 -8.69
CA LYS A 327 -11.56 -33.34 -7.77
C LYS A 327 -10.47 -34.36 -7.47
N MET A 328 -9.71 -34.75 -8.50
CA MET A 328 -8.59 -35.69 -8.34
C MET A 328 -7.48 -35.07 -7.48
N SER A 329 -7.09 -33.82 -7.74
CA SER A 329 -6.03 -33.17 -6.98
C SER A 329 -6.43 -32.91 -5.52
N ASP A 330 -7.70 -32.55 -5.25
CA ASP A 330 -8.24 -32.39 -3.91
C ASP A 330 -8.23 -33.74 -3.13
N ALA A 331 -8.51 -34.86 -3.81
CA ALA A 331 -8.41 -36.19 -3.21
C ALA A 331 -6.97 -36.59 -2.88
N LEU A 332 -6.02 -36.30 -3.76
CA LEU A 332 -4.59 -36.54 -3.53
C LEU A 332 -4.04 -35.66 -2.41
N LEU A 333 -4.47 -34.41 -2.31
CA LEU A 333 -4.09 -33.51 -1.23
C LEU A 333 -4.46 -34.05 0.15
N LYS A 334 -5.62 -34.71 0.29
CA LYS A 334 -6.05 -35.36 1.56
C LYS A 334 -5.13 -36.46 2.03
N VAL A 335 -4.35 -37.07 1.13
CA VAL A 335 -3.34 -38.09 1.46
C VAL A 335 -1.93 -37.52 1.43
N GLY A 336 -1.79 -36.19 1.47
CA GLY A 336 -0.51 -35.49 1.57
C GLY A 336 0.24 -35.30 0.24
N VAL A 337 -0.39 -35.58 -0.91
CA VAL A 337 0.23 -35.43 -2.24
C VAL A 337 -0.30 -34.17 -2.92
N ASP A 338 0.48 -33.11 -2.95
CA ASP A 338 0.14 -31.88 -3.65
C ASP A 338 0.75 -31.82 -5.06
N ILE A 339 -0.12 -31.94 -6.06
CA ILE A 339 0.23 -31.86 -7.49
C ILE A 339 -0.45 -30.68 -8.20
N ARG A 340 -1.16 -29.81 -7.46
CA ARG A 340 -1.99 -28.72 -7.99
C ARG A 340 -1.21 -27.81 -8.94
N ARG A 341 -0.04 -27.33 -8.52
CA ARG A 341 0.80 -26.46 -9.36
C ARG A 341 1.26 -27.11 -10.65
N LYS A 342 1.44 -28.42 -10.66
CA LYS A 342 1.86 -29.18 -11.84
C LYS A 342 0.70 -29.39 -12.82
N ILE A 343 -0.49 -29.76 -12.29
CA ILE A 343 -1.67 -29.97 -13.11
C ILE A 343 -2.20 -28.66 -13.70
N PHE A 344 -2.24 -27.60 -12.90
CA PHE A 344 -2.81 -26.30 -13.27
C PHE A 344 -1.73 -25.29 -13.69
N LYS A 345 -0.62 -25.78 -14.27
CA LYS A 345 0.51 -24.95 -14.69
C LYS A 345 0.09 -23.75 -15.55
N GLU A 346 -0.82 -23.95 -16.53
CA GLU A 346 -1.30 -22.85 -17.40
C GLU A 346 -1.97 -21.74 -16.59
N ILE A 347 -2.68 -22.07 -15.51
CA ILE A 347 -3.31 -21.08 -14.63
C ILE A 347 -2.24 -20.34 -13.83
N HIS A 348 -1.27 -21.05 -13.27
CA HIS A 348 -0.14 -20.44 -12.56
C HIS A 348 0.68 -19.53 -13.46
N ASP A 349 0.96 -19.96 -14.70
CA ASP A 349 1.72 -19.18 -15.68
C ASP A 349 1.03 -17.85 -16.01
N ALA A 350 -0.31 -17.80 -16.03
CA ALA A 350 -1.07 -16.57 -16.24
C ALA A 350 -0.86 -15.52 -15.10
N PHE A 351 -0.44 -15.99 -13.92
CA PHE A 351 -0.04 -15.14 -12.78
C PHE A 351 1.50 -15.02 -12.64
N GLY A 352 2.26 -15.34 -13.69
CA GLY A 352 3.72 -15.28 -13.66
C GLY A 352 4.41 -16.51 -13.03
N GLY A 353 3.67 -17.55 -12.69
CA GLY A 353 4.19 -18.86 -12.26
C GLY A 353 4.60 -18.97 -10.78
N ARG A 354 4.67 -17.86 -10.03
CA ARG A 354 5.15 -17.83 -8.64
C ARG A 354 4.06 -17.59 -7.59
N LEU A 355 2.83 -17.24 -7.99
CA LEU A 355 1.75 -16.89 -7.07
C LEU A 355 1.45 -18.02 -6.09
N LYS A 356 1.53 -17.74 -4.80
CA LYS A 356 1.31 -18.67 -3.68
C LYS A 356 -0.06 -18.43 -3.03
N TYR A 357 -0.40 -17.16 -2.77
CA TYR A 357 -1.64 -16.76 -2.09
C TYR A 357 -2.14 -15.39 -2.54
N ILE A 358 -3.40 -15.13 -2.22
CA ILE A 358 -4.08 -13.84 -2.40
C ILE A 358 -4.66 -13.44 -1.05
N VAL A 359 -4.39 -12.23 -0.58
CA VAL A 359 -5.14 -11.62 0.52
C VAL A 359 -6.31 -10.85 -0.10
N CYS A 360 -7.54 -11.20 0.26
CA CYS A 360 -8.74 -10.60 -0.30
C CYS A 360 -9.61 -9.97 0.79
N GLY A 361 -9.87 -8.67 0.68
CA GLY A 361 -10.64 -7.91 1.68
C GLY A 361 -11.48 -6.80 1.06
N GLY A 362 -12.13 -6.01 1.91
CA GLY A 362 -12.92 -4.85 1.51
C GLY A 362 -14.38 -5.15 1.15
N ALA A 363 -14.73 -6.38 0.81
CA ALA A 363 -16.10 -6.84 0.61
C ALA A 363 -16.17 -8.37 0.74
N PRO A 364 -17.36 -8.98 0.95
CA PRO A 364 -17.50 -10.42 1.03
C PRO A 364 -17.10 -11.11 -0.28
N LEU A 365 -16.34 -12.21 -0.19
CA LEU A 365 -15.99 -13.07 -1.31
C LEU A 365 -16.90 -14.31 -1.33
N ARG A 366 -17.28 -14.77 -2.51
CA ARG A 366 -18.11 -15.99 -2.63
C ARG A 366 -17.27 -17.23 -2.27
N PRO A 367 -17.77 -18.11 -1.37
CA PRO A 367 -17.01 -19.28 -0.90
C PRO A 367 -16.57 -20.23 -2.03
N GLU A 368 -17.33 -20.30 -3.13
CA GLU A 368 -16.98 -21.13 -4.28
C GLU A 368 -15.68 -20.69 -4.96
N LEU A 369 -15.39 -19.38 -4.97
CA LEU A 369 -14.14 -18.87 -5.52
C LEU A 369 -12.95 -19.28 -4.66
N VAL A 370 -13.07 -19.16 -3.34
CA VAL A 370 -12.03 -19.57 -2.39
C VAL A 370 -11.68 -21.04 -2.63
N LYS A 371 -12.71 -21.90 -2.68
CA LYS A 371 -12.54 -23.33 -2.92
C LYS A 371 -11.91 -23.64 -4.29
N ASP A 372 -12.38 -23.00 -5.36
CA ASP A 372 -11.86 -23.27 -6.71
C ASP A 372 -10.40 -22.79 -6.83
N PHE A 373 -10.04 -21.61 -6.25
CA PHE A 373 -8.65 -21.13 -6.23
C PHE A 373 -7.77 -22.06 -5.38
N ASP A 374 -8.23 -22.55 -4.24
CA ASP A 374 -7.49 -23.54 -3.46
C ASP A 374 -7.27 -24.84 -4.26
N SER A 375 -8.29 -25.36 -4.97
CA SER A 375 -8.12 -26.52 -5.86
C SER A 375 -7.12 -26.27 -6.98
N PHE A 376 -6.87 -25.02 -7.40
CA PHE A 376 -5.79 -24.65 -8.31
C PHE A 376 -4.42 -24.56 -7.62
N GLY A 377 -4.36 -24.60 -6.30
CA GLY A 377 -3.13 -24.41 -5.51
C GLY A 377 -2.75 -22.96 -5.25
N ILE A 378 -3.75 -22.05 -5.26
CA ILE A 378 -3.63 -20.64 -4.91
C ILE A 378 -4.53 -20.39 -3.70
N ASN A 379 -3.95 -20.17 -2.53
CA ASN A 379 -4.70 -19.90 -1.31
C ASN A 379 -5.30 -18.50 -1.34
N ILE A 380 -6.55 -18.33 -0.87
CA ILE A 380 -7.14 -17.02 -0.61
C ILE A 380 -7.29 -16.86 0.90
N CYS A 381 -6.62 -15.84 1.44
CA CYS A 381 -6.76 -15.38 2.82
C CYS A 381 -7.81 -14.26 2.83
N GLU A 382 -8.98 -14.51 3.40
CA GLU A 382 -10.02 -13.48 3.50
C GLU A 382 -9.74 -12.56 4.68
N GLY A 383 -9.67 -11.25 4.39
CA GLY A 383 -9.50 -10.18 5.36
C GLY A 383 -10.80 -9.41 5.59
N TYR A 384 -11.12 -9.15 6.85
CA TYR A 384 -12.21 -8.26 7.25
C TYR A 384 -11.64 -7.05 7.97
N GLY A 385 -12.12 -5.87 7.60
CA GLY A 385 -11.69 -4.62 8.18
C GLY A 385 -12.56 -3.43 7.79
N ILE A 386 -12.35 -2.33 8.51
CA ILE A 386 -12.97 -1.03 8.28
C ILE A 386 -11.90 0.06 8.46
N THR A 387 -12.07 1.20 7.83
CA THR A 387 -11.08 2.29 7.89
C THR A 387 -10.78 2.73 9.32
N GLU A 388 -11.79 2.73 10.21
CA GLU A 388 -11.68 3.07 11.62
C GLU A 388 -10.78 2.11 12.42
N CYS A 389 -10.47 0.92 11.88
CA CYS A 389 -9.55 -0.07 12.47
C CYS A 389 -8.19 -0.14 11.76
N SER A 390 -7.88 0.77 10.84
CA SER A 390 -6.58 1.01 10.18
C SER A 390 -5.99 -0.05 9.22
N PRO A 391 -6.69 -0.88 8.50
CA PRO A 391 -8.10 -1.23 8.52
C PRO A 391 -8.40 -2.58 9.20
N LEU A 392 -7.38 -3.37 9.60
CA LEU A 392 -7.45 -4.80 9.88
C LEU A 392 -8.19 -5.12 11.20
N ILE A 393 -9.24 -5.93 11.12
CA ILE A 393 -9.91 -6.52 12.28
C ILE A 393 -9.58 -8.02 12.37
N SER A 394 -9.67 -8.74 11.25
CA SER A 394 -9.35 -10.16 11.20
C SER A 394 -8.92 -10.58 9.80
N CYS A 395 -8.14 -11.64 9.72
CA CYS A 395 -7.79 -12.28 8.46
C CYS A 395 -7.64 -13.79 8.70
N ASN A 396 -8.15 -14.60 7.77
CA ASN A 396 -7.90 -16.03 7.83
C ASN A 396 -6.43 -16.29 7.49
N PRO A 397 -5.72 -17.09 8.31
CA PRO A 397 -4.36 -17.45 8.00
C PRO A 397 -4.31 -18.39 6.79
N LYS A 398 -3.13 -18.53 6.22
CA LYS A 398 -2.84 -19.40 5.09
C LYS A 398 -3.19 -20.86 5.41
N GLY A 399 -4.02 -21.48 4.56
CA GLY A 399 -4.35 -22.90 4.70
C GLY A 399 -5.55 -23.21 5.59
N TRP A 400 -6.39 -22.21 5.87
CA TRP A 400 -7.68 -22.39 6.57
C TRP A 400 -8.84 -22.47 5.58
#